data_e446a015b484539aa1453f724ab97db5
#
_entry.id   e446a015b484539aa1453f724ab97db5
#
_cell.length_a   1.000
_cell.length_b   1.000
_cell.length_c   1.000
_cell.angle_alpha   90.00
_cell.angle_beta   90.00
_cell.angle_gamma   90.00
#
_symmetry.space_group_name_H-M   'P 1'
#
loop_
_entity.id
_entity.type
_entity.pdbx_description
1 polymer ?
#
loop_
_entity_poly.entity_id
_entity_poly.type
_entity_poly.pdbx_seq_one_letter_code
_entity_poly.pdbx_strand_id
1 'polypeptide(L)'
;MWPLLAAALWGLAEATFFFLVPDVILSAIAIFDWRLALWACLAATGGALAGGALMYRLGRRDPAAMRDFLLRLPGVGPRMLERVSVAVGSRGLVALALGPLSGTPYKLYAVECGIRGLPLAWFLLVSVPARMARFLLVALLASWLAHGAFPDWSPTAKLAAWCAAWCLFYAWYFRAVRRREA
;
A
#
# COMPACT_ATOMS: atom_id res chain seq x y z
N MET A 1 -14.51 9.21 14.70
CA MET A 1 -14.92 9.00 13.28
C MET A 1 -13.93 9.54 12.26
N TRP A 2 -13.34 10.73 12.46
CA TRP A 2 -12.37 11.29 11.49
C TRP A 2 -11.12 10.41 11.21
N PRO A 3 -10.52 9.65 12.18
CA PRO A 3 -9.36 8.83 11.86
C PRO A 3 -9.68 7.69 10.87
N LEU A 4 -10.87 7.12 10.97
CA LEU A 4 -11.31 6.06 10.06
C LEU A 4 -11.55 6.60 8.64
N LEU A 5 -12.15 7.79 8.52
CA LEU A 5 -12.31 8.45 7.23
C LEU A 5 -10.96 8.80 6.61
N ALA A 6 -10.02 9.34 7.41
CA ALA A 6 -8.67 9.63 6.97
C ALA A 6 -7.95 8.35 6.49
N ALA A 7 -8.07 7.24 7.21
CA ALA A 7 -7.49 5.96 6.82
C ALA A 7 -8.09 5.43 5.50
N ALA A 8 -9.42 5.53 5.33
CA ALA A 8 -10.09 5.11 4.09
C ALA A 8 -9.66 5.96 2.89
N LEU A 9 -9.64 7.29 3.06
CA LEU A 9 -9.19 8.21 2.00
C LEU A 9 -7.71 8.01 1.65
N TRP A 10 -6.87 7.74 2.64
CA TRP A 10 -5.46 7.44 2.39
C TRP A 10 -5.28 6.13 1.64
N GLY A 11 -6.02 5.07 2.01
CA GLY A 11 -6.02 3.79 1.29
C GLY A 11 -6.45 3.95 -0.17
N LEU A 12 -7.49 4.75 -0.43
CA LEU A 12 -7.96 5.09 -1.77
C LEU A 12 -6.89 5.87 -2.55
N ALA A 13 -6.31 6.90 -1.95
CA ALA A 13 -5.30 7.73 -2.58
C ALA A 13 -4.04 6.92 -2.93
N GLU A 14 -3.55 6.06 -2.00
CA GLU A 14 -2.40 5.18 -2.26
C GLU A 14 -2.68 4.18 -3.37
N ALA A 15 -3.87 3.63 -3.40
CA ALA A 15 -4.26 2.69 -4.46
C ALA A 15 -4.45 3.36 -5.83
N THR A 16 -4.45 4.70 -5.90
CA THR A 16 -4.61 5.47 -7.14
C THR A 16 -3.34 6.26 -7.51
N PHE A 17 -3.10 7.40 -6.90
CA PHE A 17 -2.03 8.33 -7.29
C PHE A 17 -0.98 8.58 -6.20
N PHE A 18 -1.31 8.36 -4.92
CA PHE A 18 -0.44 8.73 -3.83
C PHE A 18 0.64 7.67 -3.60
N PHE A 19 1.87 8.11 -3.27
CA PHE A 19 3.03 7.21 -3.14
C PHE A 19 3.29 6.75 -1.70
N LEU A 20 2.76 7.48 -0.70
CA LEU A 20 2.92 7.10 0.71
C LEU A 20 1.91 6.01 1.08
N VAL A 21 2.43 4.93 1.68
CA VAL A 21 1.60 3.80 2.09
C VAL A 21 0.71 4.14 3.29
N PRO A 22 -0.50 3.56 3.40
CA PRO A 22 -1.39 3.75 4.55
C PRO A 22 -0.77 3.31 5.88
N ASP A 23 0.23 2.44 5.85
CA ASP A 23 0.96 1.98 7.03
C ASP A 23 1.47 3.13 7.91
N VAL A 24 1.76 4.29 7.30
CA VAL A 24 2.18 5.52 8.02
C VAL A 24 1.09 5.97 9.00
N ILE A 25 -0.13 6.20 8.52
CA ILE A 25 -1.22 6.64 9.40
C ILE A 25 -1.70 5.53 10.33
N LEU A 26 -1.71 4.26 9.87
CA LEU A 26 -2.15 3.13 10.67
C LEU A 26 -1.22 2.88 11.85
N SER A 27 0.10 2.94 11.65
CA SER A 27 1.09 2.80 12.72
C SER A 27 1.04 3.99 13.69
N ALA A 28 0.79 5.22 13.21
CA ALA A 28 0.60 6.38 14.08
C ALA A 28 -0.61 6.20 15.01
N ILE A 29 -1.76 5.75 14.48
CA ILE A 29 -2.94 5.45 15.29
C ILE A 29 -2.64 4.33 16.31
N ALA A 30 -1.94 3.27 15.88
CA ALA A 30 -1.65 2.10 16.70
C ALA A 30 -0.74 2.40 17.91
N ILE A 31 0.14 3.42 17.82
CA ILE A 31 0.98 3.89 18.92
C ILE A 31 0.12 4.41 20.09
N PHE A 32 -1.05 4.98 19.81
CA PHE A 32 -1.93 5.59 20.82
C PHE A 32 -3.13 4.72 21.17
N ASP A 33 -3.74 4.08 20.16
CA ASP A 33 -4.94 3.25 20.32
C ASP A 33 -4.92 2.09 19.31
N TRP A 34 -4.53 0.91 19.78
CA TRP A 34 -4.48 -0.28 18.95
C TRP A 34 -5.86 -0.76 18.48
N ARG A 35 -6.91 -0.53 19.29
CA ARG A 35 -8.28 -0.92 18.94
C ARG A 35 -8.80 -0.06 17.79
N LEU A 36 -8.57 1.24 17.87
CA LEU A 36 -8.90 2.16 16.80
C LEU A 36 -8.11 1.83 15.53
N ALA A 37 -6.83 1.43 15.67
CA ALA A 37 -5.99 1.02 14.53
C ALA A 37 -6.54 -0.19 13.78
N LEU A 38 -7.16 -1.17 14.46
CA LEU A 38 -7.81 -2.31 13.80
C LEU A 38 -8.96 -1.86 12.90
N TRP A 39 -9.81 -0.95 13.39
CA TRP A 39 -10.89 -0.36 12.59
C TRP A 39 -10.33 0.50 11.44
N ALA A 40 -9.23 1.21 11.69
CA ALA A 40 -8.55 1.99 10.66
C ALA A 40 -7.96 1.09 9.55
N CYS A 41 -7.44 -0.11 9.90
CA CYS A 41 -7.00 -1.10 8.91
C CYS A 41 -8.14 -1.57 8.00
N LEU A 42 -9.33 -1.82 8.58
CA LEU A 42 -10.52 -2.16 7.79
C LEU A 42 -10.93 -1.01 6.87
N ALA A 43 -10.98 0.22 7.39
CA ALA A 43 -11.32 1.41 6.61
C ALA A 43 -10.31 1.66 5.48
N ALA A 44 -9.00 1.58 5.76
CA ALA A 44 -7.94 1.72 4.75
C ALA A 44 -8.02 0.63 3.68
N THR A 45 -8.34 -0.61 4.06
CA THR A 45 -8.54 -1.70 3.11
C THR A 45 -9.73 -1.42 2.21
N GLY A 46 -10.87 -0.98 2.76
CA GLY A 46 -12.03 -0.58 1.97
C GLY A 46 -11.71 0.53 0.96
N GLY A 47 -11.01 1.57 1.41
CA GLY A 47 -10.53 2.64 0.52
C GLY A 47 -9.59 2.13 -0.57
N ALA A 48 -8.64 1.25 -0.22
CA ALA A 48 -7.71 0.66 -1.17
C ALA A 48 -8.41 -0.23 -2.20
N LEU A 49 -9.44 -0.98 -1.81
CA LEU A 49 -10.25 -1.77 -2.74
C LEU A 49 -11.02 -0.88 -3.72
N ALA A 50 -11.60 0.22 -3.23
CA ALA A 50 -12.29 1.18 -4.09
C ALA A 50 -11.32 1.81 -5.11
N GLY A 51 -10.15 2.27 -4.66
CA GLY A 51 -9.09 2.78 -5.53
C GLY A 51 -8.56 1.74 -6.50
N GLY A 52 -8.32 0.51 -6.02
CA GLY A 52 -7.91 -0.62 -6.86
C GLY A 52 -8.93 -0.96 -7.95
N ALA A 53 -10.23 -0.99 -7.60
CA ALA A 53 -11.29 -1.20 -8.57
C ALA A 53 -11.34 -0.10 -9.64
N LEU A 54 -11.12 1.16 -9.23
CA LEU A 54 -11.03 2.28 -10.16
C LEU A 54 -9.85 2.10 -11.12
N MET A 55 -8.64 1.85 -10.58
CA MET A 55 -7.43 1.67 -11.39
C MET A 55 -7.54 0.45 -12.33
N TYR A 56 -8.16 -0.65 -11.86
CA TYR A 56 -8.47 -1.81 -12.67
C TYR A 56 -9.36 -1.44 -13.87
N ARG A 57 -10.46 -0.70 -13.61
CA ARG A 57 -11.39 -0.29 -14.68
C ARG A 57 -10.74 0.65 -15.68
N LEU A 58 -9.94 1.60 -15.20
CA LEU A 58 -9.19 2.53 -16.06
C LEU A 58 -8.15 1.77 -16.90
N GLY A 59 -7.40 0.85 -16.30
CA GLY A 59 -6.44 0.00 -17.02
C GLY A 59 -7.10 -0.86 -18.10
N ARG A 60 -8.30 -1.37 -17.83
CA ARG A 60 -9.08 -2.13 -18.83
C ARG A 60 -9.60 -1.26 -19.97
N ARG A 61 -9.96 0.01 -19.68
CA ARG A 61 -10.53 0.94 -20.65
C ARG A 61 -9.48 1.53 -21.58
N ASP A 62 -8.34 1.98 -21.01
CA ASP A 62 -7.26 2.61 -21.75
C ASP A 62 -5.89 2.17 -21.22
N PRO A 63 -5.36 1.03 -21.72
CA PRO A 63 -4.08 0.50 -21.27
C PRO A 63 -2.91 1.46 -21.47
N ALA A 64 -2.87 2.18 -22.59
CA ALA A 64 -1.76 3.06 -22.93
C ALA A 64 -1.72 4.28 -22.01
N ALA A 65 -2.83 5.00 -21.88
CA ALA A 65 -2.92 6.16 -21.00
C ALA A 65 -2.62 5.80 -19.53
N MET A 66 -3.04 4.61 -19.08
CA MET A 66 -2.79 4.19 -17.70
C MET A 66 -1.33 3.80 -17.45
N ARG A 67 -0.64 3.22 -18.41
CA ARG A 67 0.81 2.98 -18.31
C ARG A 67 1.59 4.29 -18.27
N ASP A 68 1.25 5.24 -19.12
CA ASP A 68 1.86 6.57 -19.13
C ASP A 68 1.59 7.33 -17.82
N PHE A 69 0.37 7.24 -17.29
CA PHE A 69 0.03 7.80 -15.98
C PHE A 69 0.88 7.20 -14.87
N LEU A 70 1.01 5.87 -14.82
CA LEU A 70 1.81 5.17 -13.80
C LEU A 70 3.29 5.60 -13.84
N LEU A 71 3.86 5.77 -15.02
CA LEU A 71 5.27 6.20 -15.20
C LEU A 71 5.54 7.63 -14.72
N ARG A 72 4.49 8.47 -14.58
CA ARG A 72 4.60 9.82 -14.01
C ARG A 72 4.59 9.83 -12.48
N LEU A 73 4.23 8.70 -11.86
CA LEU A 73 4.15 8.63 -10.40
C LEU A 73 5.53 8.45 -9.77
N PRO A 74 5.80 9.12 -8.62
CA PRO A 74 7.04 8.96 -7.90
C PRO A 74 7.29 7.50 -7.50
N GLY A 75 8.50 7.00 -7.74
CA GLY A 75 8.89 5.64 -7.36
C GLY A 75 8.39 4.54 -8.29
N VAL A 76 7.84 4.88 -9.45
CA VAL A 76 7.47 3.93 -10.52
C VAL A 76 8.39 4.13 -11.71
N GLY A 77 9.00 3.04 -12.18
CA GLY A 77 9.86 3.07 -13.36
C GLY A 77 9.47 2.02 -14.39
N PRO A 78 10.00 2.13 -15.64
CA PRO A 78 9.68 1.21 -16.72
C PRO A 78 9.96 -0.26 -16.40
N ARG A 79 11.13 -0.53 -15.78
CA ARG A 79 11.51 -1.89 -15.35
C ARG A 79 10.57 -2.47 -14.31
N MET A 80 10.05 -1.63 -13.39
CA MET A 80 9.07 -2.06 -12.39
C MET A 80 7.74 -2.43 -13.05
N LEU A 81 7.27 -1.60 -13.99
CA LEU A 81 6.02 -1.84 -14.72
C LEU A 81 6.11 -3.14 -15.54
N GLU A 82 7.23 -3.37 -16.23
CA GLU A 82 7.46 -4.59 -16.99
C GLU A 82 7.49 -5.83 -16.10
N ARG A 83 8.19 -5.79 -14.94
CA ARG A 83 8.21 -6.88 -13.97
C ARG A 83 6.79 -7.26 -13.51
N VAL A 84 5.94 -6.26 -13.23
CA VAL A 84 4.55 -6.53 -12.84
C VAL A 84 3.77 -7.13 -14.00
N SER A 85 3.94 -6.63 -15.21
CA SER A 85 3.30 -7.16 -16.42
C SER A 85 3.65 -8.64 -16.63
N VAL A 86 4.94 -8.97 -16.57
CA VAL A 86 5.41 -10.37 -16.66
C VAL A 86 4.87 -11.23 -15.51
N ALA A 87 4.92 -10.72 -14.28
CA ALA A 87 4.45 -11.46 -13.11
C ALA A 87 2.94 -11.77 -13.17
N VAL A 88 2.11 -10.78 -13.53
CA VAL A 88 0.66 -10.98 -13.69
C VAL A 88 0.38 -11.89 -14.89
N GLY A 89 1.16 -11.78 -15.98
CA GLY A 89 1.02 -12.64 -17.15
C GLY A 89 1.31 -14.11 -16.88
N SER A 90 2.32 -14.38 -16.06
CA SER A 90 2.75 -15.76 -15.75
C SER A 90 2.01 -16.39 -14.56
N ARG A 91 1.65 -15.59 -13.54
CA ARG A 91 1.10 -16.07 -12.26
C ARG A 91 -0.31 -15.59 -11.97
N GLY A 92 -0.89 -14.73 -12.82
CA GLY A 92 -2.22 -14.18 -12.62
C GLY A 92 -2.36 -13.46 -11.26
N LEU A 93 -3.42 -13.77 -10.53
CA LEU A 93 -3.72 -13.17 -9.23
C LEU A 93 -2.75 -13.56 -8.10
N VAL A 94 -1.97 -14.64 -8.26
CA VAL A 94 -0.91 -15.00 -7.30
C VAL A 94 0.16 -13.92 -7.25
N ALA A 95 0.47 -13.28 -8.38
CA ALA A 95 1.38 -12.13 -8.41
C ALA A 95 0.89 -10.97 -7.56
N LEU A 96 -0.42 -10.70 -7.56
CA LEU A 96 -1.07 -9.70 -6.70
C LEU A 96 -0.95 -10.07 -5.21
N ALA A 97 -1.21 -11.32 -4.85
CA ALA A 97 -1.11 -11.81 -3.47
C ALA A 97 0.31 -11.64 -2.89
N LEU A 98 1.33 -11.88 -3.71
CA LEU A 98 2.74 -11.74 -3.35
C LEU A 98 3.27 -10.29 -3.50
N GLY A 99 2.51 -9.42 -4.14
CA GLY A 99 2.86 -8.02 -4.39
C GLY A 99 3.36 -7.24 -3.17
N PRO A 100 2.68 -7.32 -2.01
CA PRO A 100 3.12 -6.63 -0.79
C PRO A 100 4.55 -6.99 -0.34
N LEU A 101 5.00 -8.21 -0.62
CA LEU A 101 6.33 -8.70 -0.26
C LEU A 101 7.41 -8.19 -1.23
N SER A 102 7.06 -7.82 -2.44
CA SER A 102 7.99 -7.33 -3.47
C SER A 102 8.35 -5.85 -3.34
N GLY A 103 7.65 -5.10 -2.48
CA GLY A 103 7.78 -3.64 -2.37
C GLY A 103 7.22 -2.88 -3.59
N THR A 104 6.43 -3.54 -4.42
CA THR A 104 5.84 -2.95 -5.62
C THR A 104 4.49 -2.33 -5.29
N PRO A 105 4.19 -1.10 -5.77
CA PRO A 105 2.93 -0.43 -5.51
C PRO A 105 1.72 -1.23 -6.04
N TYR A 106 0.68 -1.34 -5.20
CA TYR A 106 -0.54 -2.09 -5.50
C TYR A 106 -1.25 -1.64 -6.78
N LYS A 107 -1.25 -0.34 -7.06
CA LYS A 107 -1.88 0.24 -8.26
C LYS A 107 -1.37 -0.34 -9.58
N LEU A 108 -0.09 -0.77 -9.63
CA LEU A 108 0.47 -1.40 -10.80
C LEU A 108 -0.20 -2.74 -11.08
N TYR A 109 -0.41 -3.54 -10.03
CA TYR A 109 -1.14 -4.81 -10.14
C TYR A 109 -2.60 -4.59 -10.52
N ALA A 110 -3.25 -3.54 -9.97
CA ALA A 110 -4.63 -3.22 -10.29
C ALA A 110 -4.80 -2.89 -11.77
N VAL A 111 -3.95 -2.01 -12.31
CA VAL A 111 -3.96 -1.64 -13.73
C VAL A 111 -3.67 -2.86 -14.60
N GLU A 112 -2.63 -3.63 -14.29
CA GLU A 112 -2.24 -4.78 -15.13
C GLU A 112 -3.28 -5.92 -15.10
N CYS A 113 -3.92 -6.17 -13.94
CA CYS A 113 -5.06 -7.09 -13.86
C CYS A 113 -6.24 -6.62 -14.73
N GLY A 114 -6.48 -5.31 -14.79
CA GLY A 114 -7.49 -4.70 -15.65
C GLY A 114 -7.17 -4.86 -17.14
N ILE A 115 -5.93 -4.55 -17.54
CA ILE A 115 -5.43 -4.71 -18.92
C ILE A 115 -5.63 -6.15 -19.41
N ARG A 116 -5.33 -7.13 -18.56
CA ARG A 116 -5.46 -8.56 -18.88
C ARG A 116 -6.88 -9.11 -18.74
N GLY A 117 -7.84 -8.30 -18.31
CA GLY A 117 -9.24 -8.71 -18.17
C GLY A 117 -9.47 -9.79 -17.12
N LEU A 118 -8.59 -9.90 -16.09
CA LEU A 118 -8.80 -10.85 -14.99
C LEU A 118 -10.11 -10.51 -14.26
N PRO A 119 -10.88 -11.50 -13.74
CA PRO A 119 -12.17 -11.19 -13.13
C PRO A 119 -12.05 -10.22 -11.94
N LEU A 120 -12.76 -9.10 -11.97
CA LEU A 120 -12.71 -8.05 -10.94
C LEU A 120 -13.03 -8.58 -9.54
N ALA A 121 -14.01 -9.49 -9.44
CA ALA A 121 -14.41 -10.09 -8.16
C ALA A 121 -13.23 -10.84 -7.51
N TRP A 122 -12.51 -11.65 -8.27
CA TRP A 122 -11.34 -12.37 -7.78
C TRP A 122 -10.17 -11.44 -7.48
N PHE A 123 -9.97 -10.39 -8.29
CA PHE A 123 -8.98 -9.34 -8.00
C PHE A 123 -9.25 -8.71 -6.63
N LEU A 124 -10.49 -8.31 -6.36
CA LEU A 124 -10.86 -7.71 -5.07
C LEU A 124 -10.74 -8.72 -3.92
N LEU A 125 -11.21 -9.95 -4.12
CA LEU A 125 -11.16 -11.01 -3.11
C LEU A 125 -9.72 -11.30 -2.67
N VAL A 126 -8.78 -11.42 -3.61
CA VAL A 126 -7.36 -11.65 -3.32
C VAL A 126 -6.70 -10.40 -2.71
N SER A 127 -7.15 -9.20 -3.09
CA SER A 127 -6.63 -7.95 -2.53
C SER A 127 -6.93 -7.79 -1.04
N VAL A 128 -8.09 -8.29 -0.55
CA VAL A 128 -8.47 -8.17 0.87
C VAL A 128 -7.42 -8.77 1.80
N PRO A 129 -7.12 -10.10 1.75
CA PRO A 129 -6.14 -10.69 2.65
C PRO A 129 -4.73 -10.12 2.43
N ALA A 130 -4.33 -9.86 1.19
CA ALA A 130 -3.00 -9.35 0.87
C ALA A 130 -2.74 -7.97 1.52
N ARG A 131 -3.73 -7.08 1.50
CA ARG A 131 -3.61 -5.75 2.09
C ARG A 131 -3.84 -5.77 3.60
N MET A 132 -4.88 -6.49 4.05
CA MET A 132 -5.23 -6.59 5.47
C MET A 132 -4.09 -7.18 6.28
N ALA A 133 -3.48 -8.29 5.83
CA ALA A 133 -2.37 -8.93 6.53
C ALA A 133 -1.20 -7.95 6.74
N ARG A 134 -0.85 -7.18 5.72
CA ARG A 134 0.21 -6.17 5.81
C ARG A 134 -0.16 -5.05 6.78
N PHE A 135 -1.35 -4.48 6.66
CA PHE A 135 -1.80 -3.37 7.51
C PHE A 135 -1.85 -3.78 8.98
N LEU A 136 -2.41 -4.97 9.27
CA LEU A 136 -2.45 -5.52 10.62
C LEU A 136 -1.06 -5.78 11.16
N LEU A 137 -0.16 -6.37 10.37
CA LEU A 137 1.22 -6.63 10.78
C LEU A 137 1.91 -5.34 11.23
N VAL A 138 1.83 -4.27 10.42
CA VAL A 138 2.49 -3.00 10.73
C VAL A 138 1.84 -2.31 11.94
N ALA A 139 0.49 -2.30 12.02
CA ALA A 139 -0.22 -1.70 13.14
C ALA A 139 0.06 -2.44 14.46
N LEU A 140 0.02 -3.77 14.46
CA LEU A 140 0.30 -4.58 15.65
C LEU A 140 1.76 -4.46 16.09
N LEU A 141 2.70 -4.44 15.14
CA LEU A 141 4.12 -4.22 15.43
C LEU A 141 4.35 -2.83 16.06
N ALA A 142 3.74 -1.78 15.50
CA ALA A 142 3.85 -0.43 16.05
C ALA A 142 3.25 -0.34 17.45
N SER A 143 2.11 -0.97 17.70
CA SER A 143 1.48 -1.05 19.01
C SER A 143 2.36 -1.82 19.99
N TRP A 144 2.88 -2.97 19.61
CA TRP A 144 3.77 -3.77 20.45
C TRP A 144 5.05 -3.01 20.81
N LEU A 145 5.67 -2.33 19.88
CA LEU A 145 6.83 -1.48 20.16
C LEU A 145 6.48 -0.36 21.15
N ALA A 146 5.34 0.31 20.96
CA ALA A 146 4.94 1.44 21.79
C ALA A 146 4.54 1.06 23.22
N HIS A 147 3.90 -0.10 23.42
CA HIS A 147 3.32 -0.50 24.70
C HIS A 147 4.05 -1.68 25.36
N GLY A 148 4.74 -2.51 24.59
CA GLY A 148 5.47 -3.67 25.10
C GLY A 148 6.97 -3.44 25.22
N ALA A 149 7.62 -2.94 24.16
CA ALA A 149 9.07 -2.76 24.15
C ALA A 149 9.52 -1.43 24.82
N PHE A 150 8.75 -0.36 24.61
CA PHE A 150 9.08 0.98 25.12
C PHE A 150 7.90 1.62 25.88
N PRO A 151 7.38 0.96 26.95
CA PRO A 151 6.20 1.44 27.68
C PRO A 151 6.44 2.80 28.32
N ASP A 152 7.64 3.04 28.88
CA ASP A 152 8.00 4.21 29.67
C ASP A 152 8.37 5.44 28.81
N TRP A 153 8.41 5.30 27.49
CA TRP A 153 8.70 6.43 26.63
C TRP A 153 7.53 7.42 26.62
N SER A 154 7.85 8.71 26.65
CA SER A 154 6.83 9.75 26.53
C SER A 154 6.14 9.67 25.14
N PRO A 155 4.88 10.13 25.02
CA PRO A 155 4.18 10.19 23.74
C PRO A 155 4.96 10.92 22.66
N THR A 156 5.66 12.00 23.03
CA THR A 156 6.51 12.77 22.12
C THR A 156 7.72 11.98 21.62
N ALA A 157 8.38 11.20 22.51
CA ALA A 157 9.50 10.35 22.14
C ALA A 157 9.06 9.22 21.19
N LYS A 158 7.91 8.58 21.45
CA LYS A 158 7.31 7.57 20.57
C LYS A 158 7.03 8.14 19.17
N LEU A 159 6.45 9.34 19.13
CA LEU A 159 6.15 10.02 17.85
C LEU A 159 7.42 10.42 17.10
N ALA A 160 8.44 10.93 17.79
CA ALA A 160 9.72 11.28 17.19
C ALA A 160 10.42 10.05 16.60
N ALA A 161 10.45 8.93 17.34
CA ALA A 161 11.01 7.67 16.84
C ALA A 161 10.23 7.14 15.62
N TRP A 162 8.90 7.23 15.64
CA TRP A 162 8.05 6.87 14.52
C TRP A 162 8.33 7.74 13.27
N CYS A 163 8.42 9.06 13.44
CA CYS A 163 8.79 9.97 12.35
C CYS A 163 10.17 9.60 11.76
N ALA A 164 11.17 9.41 12.63
CA ALA A 164 12.52 9.04 12.21
C ALA A 164 12.53 7.71 11.43
N ALA A 165 11.81 6.71 11.92
CA ALA A 165 11.72 5.39 11.26
C ALA A 165 11.13 5.51 9.85
N TRP A 166 10.04 6.24 9.67
CA TRP A 166 9.42 6.44 8.36
C TRP A 166 10.28 7.29 7.42
N CYS A 167 10.94 8.35 7.92
CA CYS A 167 11.89 9.13 7.14
C CYS A 167 13.06 8.26 6.62
N LEU A 168 13.65 7.43 7.49
CA LEU A 168 14.72 6.51 7.13
C LEU A 168 14.25 5.46 6.12
N PHE A 169 13.05 4.89 6.35
CA PHE A 169 12.44 3.93 5.42
C PHE A 169 12.27 4.54 4.03
N TYR A 170 11.69 5.73 3.89
CA TYR A 170 11.50 6.36 2.59
C TYR A 170 12.82 6.79 1.95
N ALA A 171 13.78 7.29 2.72
CA ALA A 171 15.12 7.58 2.22
C ALA A 171 15.81 6.35 1.63
N TRP A 172 15.71 5.21 2.33
CA TRP A 172 16.20 3.92 1.84
C TRP A 172 15.41 3.44 0.62
N TYR A 173 14.07 3.47 0.68
CA TYR A 173 13.18 3.02 -0.40
C TYR A 173 13.48 3.73 -1.72
N PHE A 174 13.52 5.07 -1.72
CA PHE A 174 13.80 5.82 -2.94
C PHE A 174 15.22 5.59 -3.47
N ARG A 175 16.21 5.40 -2.59
CA ARG A 175 17.55 4.99 -3.03
C ARG A 175 17.54 3.61 -3.69
N ALA A 176 16.83 2.66 -3.09
CA ALA A 176 16.72 1.30 -3.61
C ALA A 176 15.99 1.26 -4.97
N VAL A 177 14.89 2.03 -5.10
CA VAL A 177 14.16 2.14 -6.37
C VAL A 177 15.05 2.73 -7.46
N ARG A 178 15.73 3.85 -7.19
CA ARG A 178 16.64 4.46 -8.16
C ARG A 178 17.73 3.49 -8.65
N ARG A 179 18.32 2.71 -7.75
CA ARG A 179 19.36 1.69 -8.11
C ARG A 179 18.80 0.56 -8.96
N ARG A 180 17.52 0.21 -8.82
CA ARG A 180 16.88 -0.86 -9.60
C ARG A 180 16.41 -0.41 -10.98
N GLU A 181 16.21 0.88 -11.16
CA GLU A 181 15.80 1.47 -12.43
C GLU A 181 16.98 1.99 -13.27
N ALA A 182 18.14 2.28 -12.64
CA ALA A 182 19.40 2.54 -13.34
C ALA A 182 19.99 1.26 -13.92
#